data_c5e4df386dc8a8a192c5d3ac7f349726
#
_entry.id   c5e4df386dc8a8a192c5d3ac7f349726
#
_cell.length_a   1.000
_cell.length_b   1.000
_cell.length_c   1.000
_cell.angle_alpha   90.00
_cell.angle_beta   90.00
_cell.angle_gamma   90.00
#
_symmetry.space_group_name_H-M   'P 1'
#
loop_
_entity.id
_entity.type
_entity.pdbx_description
1 polymer ?
#
loop_
_entity_poly.entity_id
_entity_poly.type
_entity_poly.pdbx_seq_one_letter_code
_entity_poly.pdbx_strand_id
1 'polypeptide(L)'
;MARSYITEKYGEQYAGEGTVKKGGQKIQDAHEAIRPTDVARTPLEIKESLSRDQFRLYQLIWKRFMASRMTPAKYETTSVKIDGNGHRFTVAASKVIFDGFMSVYTMDDEDKAENRTLAKSIDKDTKLSLKEFDGEQHFTQPPAHYT
;
A
#
# COMPACT_ATOMS: atom_id res chain seq x y z
N MET A 1 -9.37 8.90 -20.18
CA MET A 1 -10.33 9.14 -19.09
C MET A 1 -9.72 9.04 -17.70
N ALA A 2 -9.35 7.87 -17.17
CA ALA A 2 -8.83 7.77 -15.79
C ALA A 2 -7.57 8.63 -15.54
N ARG A 3 -6.60 8.61 -16.45
CA ARG A 3 -5.36 9.42 -16.31
C ARG A 3 -5.68 10.92 -16.25
N SER A 4 -6.53 11.42 -17.14
CA SER A 4 -6.91 12.84 -17.15
C SER A 4 -7.59 13.23 -15.84
N TYR A 5 -8.49 12.39 -15.33
CA TYR A 5 -9.14 12.59 -14.03
C TYR A 5 -8.14 12.62 -12.87
N ILE A 6 -7.18 11.68 -12.86
CA ILE A 6 -6.13 11.62 -11.81
C ILE A 6 -5.28 12.88 -11.85
N THR A 7 -4.82 13.30 -13.04
CA THR A 7 -4.02 14.50 -13.20
C THR A 7 -4.75 15.75 -12.72
N GLU A 8 -6.02 15.87 -13.01
CA GLU A 8 -6.85 17.03 -12.64
C GLU A 8 -7.12 17.08 -11.13
N LYS A 9 -7.45 15.93 -10.53
CA LYS A 9 -7.87 15.86 -9.10
C LYS A 9 -6.71 15.73 -8.12
N TYR A 10 -5.66 15.01 -8.48
CA TYR A 10 -4.55 14.64 -7.56
C TYR A 10 -3.22 15.23 -8.00
N GLY A 11 -3.10 15.63 -9.26
CA GLY A 11 -1.86 16.15 -9.83
C GLY A 11 -1.13 15.13 -10.73
N GLU A 12 -0.24 15.64 -11.59
CA GLU A 12 0.45 14.83 -12.59
C GLU A 12 1.32 13.72 -11.95
N GLN A 13 1.90 13.97 -10.80
CA GLN A 13 2.75 13.02 -10.08
C GLN A 13 2.00 11.74 -9.63
N TYR A 14 0.66 11.81 -9.51
CA TYR A 14 -0.18 10.67 -9.16
C TYR A 14 -0.63 9.85 -10.37
N ALA A 15 -0.47 10.37 -11.59
CA ALA A 15 -0.88 9.68 -12.80
C ALA A 15 0.15 8.61 -13.19
N GLY A 16 -0.15 7.35 -12.88
CA GLY A 16 0.69 6.21 -13.25
C GLY A 16 0.59 5.86 -14.74
N GLU A 17 1.59 5.15 -15.23
CA GLU A 17 1.62 4.62 -16.60
C GLU A 17 0.69 3.42 -16.80
N GLY A 18 0.10 2.90 -15.70
CA GLY A 18 -0.64 1.64 -15.67
C GLY A 18 0.31 0.45 -15.66
N THR A 19 -0.17 -0.68 -15.16
CA THR A 19 0.61 -1.92 -15.16
C THR A 19 0.62 -2.51 -16.56
N VAL A 20 1.58 -2.15 -17.39
CA VAL A 20 1.87 -2.88 -18.62
C VAL A 20 2.63 -4.13 -18.20
N LYS A 21 1.97 -5.29 -18.22
CA LYS A 21 2.68 -6.56 -18.06
C LYS A 21 3.65 -6.71 -19.20
N LYS A 22 4.94 -6.50 -18.94
CA LYS A 22 6.00 -6.87 -19.86
C LYS A 22 6.09 -8.40 -19.90
N GLY A 23 5.78 -8.98 -21.04
CA GLY A 23 6.37 -10.22 -21.49
C GLY A 23 5.55 -11.49 -21.40
N GLY A 24 5.37 -12.14 -22.51
CA GLY A 24 5.61 -13.56 -22.81
C GLY A 24 4.61 -14.62 -22.39
N GLN A 25 3.75 -14.40 -21.45
CA GLN A 25 2.66 -15.33 -21.19
C GLN A 25 1.49 -14.99 -22.11
N LYS A 26 0.95 -16.01 -22.82
CA LYS A 26 -0.33 -15.89 -23.52
C LYS A 26 -1.37 -15.40 -22.53
N ILE A 27 -1.65 -14.11 -22.55
CA ILE A 27 -2.69 -13.50 -21.74
C ILE A 27 -3.99 -14.00 -22.35
N GLN A 28 -4.81 -14.64 -21.54
CA GLN A 28 -6.16 -15.00 -21.94
C GLN A 28 -7.00 -13.71 -21.89
N ASP A 29 -7.02 -12.96 -23.00
CA ASP A 29 -7.70 -11.67 -23.13
C ASP A 29 -9.24 -11.80 -23.22
N ALA A 30 -9.79 -12.98 -22.90
CA ALA A 30 -11.21 -13.26 -23.03
C ALA A 30 -12.09 -12.52 -22.03
N HIS A 31 -11.53 -11.94 -20.96
CA HIS A 31 -12.29 -11.33 -19.89
C HIS A 31 -11.74 -9.94 -19.52
N GLU A 32 -12.60 -8.93 -19.57
CA GLU A 32 -12.28 -7.60 -19.08
C GLU A 32 -12.48 -7.54 -17.56
N ALA A 33 -11.57 -6.89 -16.85
CA ALA A 33 -11.71 -6.65 -15.42
C ALA A 33 -12.91 -5.71 -15.14
N ILE A 34 -13.58 -5.91 -14.01
CA ILE A 34 -14.66 -5.03 -13.56
C ILE A 34 -14.09 -3.63 -13.32
N ARG A 35 -14.70 -2.64 -13.93
CA ARG A 35 -14.32 -1.22 -13.81
C ARG A 35 -15.53 -0.30 -13.82
N PRO A 36 -15.43 0.93 -13.31
CA PRO A 36 -16.48 1.93 -13.47
C PRO A 36 -16.71 2.24 -14.96
N THR A 37 -17.96 2.40 -15.34
CA THR A 37 -18.29 2.84 -16.70
C THR A 37 -17.78 4.25 -16.97
N ASP A 38 -17.87 5.12 -15.95
CA ASP A 38 -17.39 6.50 -16.00
C ASP A 38 -16.71 6.84 -14.66
N VAL A 39 -15.45 7.23 -14.72
CA VAL A 39 -14.65 7.58 -13.54
C VAL A 39 -15.06 8.91 -12.90
N ALA A 40 -15.69 9.78 -13.69
CA ALA A 40 -16.20 11.06 -13.19
C ALA A 40 -17.36 10.87 -12.22
N ARG A 41 -18.09 9.76 -12.31
CA ARG A 41 -19.13 9.40 -11.34
C ARG A 41 -18.50 8.88 -10.06
N THR A 42 -18.13 9.79 -9.20
CA THR A 42 -17.51 9.41 -7.92
C THR A 42 -18.53 8.70 -7.01
N PRO A 43 -18.07 7.81 -6.11
CA PRO A 43 -18.98 7.14 -5.18
C PRO A 43 -19.84 8.10 -4.36
N LEU A 44 -19.28 9.25 -3.97
CA LEU A 44 -20.01 10.25 -3.16
C LEU A 44 -21.14 10.91 -3.95
N GLU A 45 -20.92 11.22 -5.23
CA GLU A 45 -21.94 11.87 -6.07
C GLU A 45 -23.16 10.99 -6.35
N ILE A 46 -22.94 9.68 -6.46
CA ILE A 46 -24.03 8.75 -6.79
C ILE A 46 -24.59 8.03 -5.57
N LYS A 47 -24.12 8.37 -4.36
CA LYS A 47 -24.51 7.72 -3.11
C LYS A 47 -26.02 7.63 -2.91
N GLU A 48 -26.72 8.73 -3.16
CA GLU A 48 -28.18 8.82 -2.98
C GLU A 48 -28.98 7.96 -3.97
N SER A 49 -28.34 7.55 -5.09
CA SER A 49 -28.96 6.71 -6.11
C SER A 49 -28.72 5.22 -5.89
N LEU A 50 -28.01 4.83 -4.82
CA LEU A 50 -27.60 3.46 -4.56
C LEU A 50 -28.09 2.98 -3.19
N SER A 51 -28.42 1.69 -3.11
CA SER A 51 -28.57 1.04 -1.80
C SER A 51 -27.22 0.98 -1.07
N ARG A 52 -27.25 0.73 0.24
CA ARG A 52 -26.03 0.63 1.08
C ARG A 52 -25.01 -0.37 0.52
N ASP A 53 -25.47 -1.54 0.08
CA ASP A 53 -24.57 -2.58 -0.41
C ASP A 53 -24.05 -2.28 -1.81
N GLN A 54 -24.89 -1.71 -2.67
CA GLN A 54 -24.48 -1.21 -3.98
C GLN A 54 -23.44 -0.10 -3.85
N PHE A 55 -23.63 0.83 -2.91
CA PHE A 55 -22.67 1.90 -2.65
C PHE A 55 -21.31 1.35 -2.21
N ARG A 56 -21.29 0.41 -1.26
CA ARG A 56 -20.05 -0.23 -0.79
C ARG A 56 -19.30 -0.94 -1.91
N LEU A 57 -20.03 -1.72 -2.70
CA LEU A 57 -19.45 -2.44 -3.83
C LEU A 57 -18.92 -1.48 -4.90
N TYR A 58 -19.71 -0.47 -5.26
CA TYR A 58 -19.28 0.53 -6.23
C TYR A 58 -18.04 1.31 -5.73
N GLN A 59 -18.03 1.72 -4.48
CA GLN A 59 -16.89 2.40 -3.86
C GLN A 59 -15.62 1.55 -3.91
N LEU A 60 -15.72 0.25 -3.62
CA LEU A 60 -14.58 -0.67 -3.70
C LEU A 60 -14.06 -0.77 -5.14
N ILE A 61 -14.95 -1.00 -6.12
CA ILE A 61 -14.59 -1.12 -7.53
C ILE A 61 -13.93 0.17 -8.02
N TRP A 62 -14.53 1.31 -7.73
CA TRP A 62 -14.03 2.62 -8.15
C TRP A 62 -12.64 2.91 -7.55
N LYS A 63 -12.50 2.75 -6.25
CA LYS A 63 -11.22 2.97 -5.54
C LYS A 63 -10.10 2.06 -6.06
N ARG A 64 -10.37 0.77 -6.21
CA ARG A 64 -9.38 -0.19 -6.75
C ARG A 64 -8.99 0.11 -8.19
N PHE A 65 -9.97 0.46 -9.01
CA PHE A 65 -9.71 0.86 -10.39
C PHE A 65 -8.82 2.11 -10.45
N MET A 66 -9.18 3.16 -9.70
CA MET A 66 -8.39 4.39 -9.65
C MET A 66 -6.97 4.13 -9.15
N ALA A 67 -6.82 3.41 -8.04
CA ALA A 67 -5.52 3.02 -7.50
C ALA A 67 -4.65 2.27 -8.50
N SER A 68 -5.24 1.38 -9.31
CA SER A 68 -4.52 0.64 -10.36
C SER A 68 -3.95 1.53 -11.48
N ARG A 69 -4.42 2.76 -11.59
CA ARG A 69 -3.98 3.76 -12.60
C ARG A 69 -3.11 4.86 -12.02
N MET A 70 -2.86 4.80 -10.70
CA MET A 70 -2.04 5.78 -9.99
C MET A 70 -0.60 5.30 -9.83
N THR A 71 0.28 6.25 -9.55
CA THR A 71 1.68 5.99 -9.25
C THR A 71 1.81 5.21 -7.93
N PRO A 72 2.75 4.25 -7.83
CA PRO A 72 3.02 3.55 -6.57
C PRO A 72 3.40 4.48 -5.43
N ALA A 73 3.06 4.09 -4.20
CA ALA A 73 3.57 4.74 -3.00
C ALA A 73 5.08 4.56 -2.88
N LYS A 74 5.77 5.57 -2.33
CA LYS A 74 7.21 5.53 -2.08
C LYS A 74 7.47 5.58 -0.59
N TYR A 75 8.34 4.69 -0.14
CA TYR A 75 8.75 4.57 1.25
C TYR A 75 10.24 4.85 1.37
N GLU A 76 10.60 5.53 2.44
CA GLU A 76 11.99 5.60 2.93
C GLU A 76 12.11 4.63 4.09
N THR A 77 12.97 3.63 3.96
CA THR A 77 13.19 2.62 5.00
C THR A 77 14.58 2.77 5.59
N THR A 78 14.65 3.04 6.88
CA THR A 78 15.89 3.08 7.65
C THR A 78 16.07 1.76 8.36
N SER A 79 17.14 1.03 8.03
CA SER A 79 17.51 -0.22 8.71
C SER A 79 18.70 0.04 9.64
N VAL A 80 18.49 -0.18 10.93
CA VAL A 80 19.52 -0.03 11.96
C VAL A 80 19.99 -1.41 12.40
N LYS A 81 21.30 -1.62 12.37
CA LYS A 81 21.97 -2.82 12.88
C LYS A 81 22.68 -2.47 14.18
N ILE A 82 22.37 -3.19 15.22
CA ILE A 82 22.90 -2.97 16.58
C ILE A 82 23.71 -4.21 16.94
N ASP A 83 25.00 -4.04 17.15
CA ASP A 83 25.87 -5.14 17.58
C ASP A 83 26.07 -5.08 19.09
N GLY A 84 25.80 -6.16 19.78
CA GLY A 84 25.96 -6.29 21.23
C GLY A 84 26.43 -7.69 21.61
N ASN A 85 27.58 -7.76 22.27
CA ASN A 85 28.17 -9.01 22.83
C ASN A 85 28.20 -10.18 21.83
N GLY A 86 28.59 -9.92 20.58
CA GLY A 86 28.66 -10.91 19.50
C GLY A 86 27.32 -11.24 18.81
N HIS A 87 26.24 -10.63 19.22
CA HIS A 87 24.93 -10.79 18.60
C HIS A 87 24.54 -9.54 17.84
N ARG A 88 23.81 -9.73 16.73
CA ARG A 88 23.31 -8.63 15.90
C ARG A 88 21.79 -8.56 15.96
N PHE A 89 21.28 -7.41 16.35
CA PHE A 89 19.88 -7.07 16.33
C PHE A 89 19.61 -6.13 15.14
N THR A 90 18.47 -6.28 14.49
CA THR A 90 18.10 -5.43 13.37
C THR A 90 16.71 -4.87 13.61
N VAL A 91 16.56 -3.56 13.46
CA VAL A 91 15.28 -2.89 13.48
C VAL A 91 15.13 -2.08 12.19
N ALA A 92 13.95 -2.12 11.59
CA ALA A 92 13.63 -1.32 10.43
C ALA A 92 12.45 -0.40 10.75
N ALA A 93 12.56 0.84 10.31
CA ALA A 93 11.49 1.83 10.37
C ALA A 93 11.24 2.37 8.96
N SER A 94 9.98 2.42 8.55
CA SER A 94 9.57 2.90 7.24
C SER A 94 8.70 4.13 7.38
N LYS A 95 8.98 5.15 6.57
CA LYS A 95 8.19 6.38 6.46
C LYS A 95 7.68 6.51 5.04
N VAL A 96 6.41 6.82 4.90
CA VAL A 96 5.83 7.17 3.60
C VAL A 96 6.33 8.57 3.20
N ILE A 97 7.01 8.68 2.06
CA ILE A 97 7.46 9.95 1.49
C ILE A 97 6.58 10.43 0.34
N PHE A 98 5.85 9.50 -0.27
CA PHE A 98 4.84 9.78 -1.28
C PHE A 98 3.75 8.71 -1.20
N ASP A 99 2.52 9.12 -1.00
CA ASP A 99 1.40 8.21 -0.76
C ASP A 99 0.87 7.53 -2.04
N GLY A 100 1.04 8.17 -3.21
CA GLY A 100 0.65 7.59 -4.50
C GLY A 100 -0.78 7.07 -4.50
N PHE A 101 -0.99 5.81 -4.88
CA PHE A 101 -2.31 5.19 -4.92
C PHE A 101 -3.01 5.12 -3.55
N MET A 102 -2.27 5.19 -2.46
CA MET A 102 -2.83 5.13 -1.10
C MET A 102 -3.71 6.33 -0.77
N SER A 103 -3.57 7.44 -1.52
CA SER A 103 -4.46 8.60 -1.39
C SER A 103 -5.92 8.28 -1.71
N VAL A 104 -6.17 7.21 -2.48
CA VAL A 104 -7.51 6.77 -2.89
C VAL A 104 -7.90 5.45 -2.25
N TYR A 105 -6.95 4.53 -2.14
CA TYR A 105 -7.18 3.18 -1.68
C TYR A 105 -6.20 2.80 -0.58
N THR A 106 -6.69 2.75 0.65
CA THR A 106 -6.03 2.10 1.77
C THR A 106 -6.82 0.85 2.08
N MET A 107 -6.19 -0.30 2.18
CA MET A 107 -6.78 -1.46 2.83
C MET A 107 -7.02 -1.11 4.31
N ASP A 108 -8.07 -1.68 4.91
CA ASP A 108 -8.52 -1.37 6.26
C ASP A 108 -7.37 -1.27 7.30
N ASP A 109 -7.63 -0.68 8.45
CA ASP A 109 -6.70 -0.17 9.47
C ASP A 109 -5.46 -1.03 9.84
N GLU A 110 -5.42 -2.30 9.43
CA GLU A 110 -4.27 -3.20 9.62
C GLU A 110 -3.09 -2.88 8.68
N ASP A 111 -3.34 -2.27 7.52
CA ASP A 111 -2.32 -1.87 6.54
C ASP A 111 -1.93 -0.38 6.62
N LYS A 112 -2.42 0.34 7.60
CA LYS A 112 -1.69 1.52 8.03
C LYS A 112 -0.35 1.01 8.55
N ALA A 113 0.54 0.72 7.58
CA ALA A 113 1.95 0.47 7.87
C ALA A 113 2.30 1.46 8.96
N GLU A 114 2.45 0.96 10.18
CA GLU A 114 2.80 1.78 11.31
C GLU A 114 3.96 2.61 10.79
N ASN A 115 3.74 3.91 10.64
CA ASN A 115 4.83 4.83 10.36
C ASN A 115 5.75 4.77 11.58
N ARG A 116 6.51 3.67 11.69
CA ARG A 116 7.53 3.47 12.69
C ARG A 116 8.66 4.41 12.34
N THR A 117 8.46 5.66 12.68
CA THR A 117 9.50 6.65 12.61
C THR A 117 10.41 6.41 13.81
N LEU A 118 11.69 6.20 13.57
CA LEU A 118 12.68 6.22 14.66
C LEU A 118 12.54 7.58 15.35
N ALA A 119 12.24 7.56 16.64
CA ALA A 119 11.98 8.78 17.43
C ALA A 119 13.21 9.71 17.52
N LYS A 120 14.40 9.22 17.18
CA LYS A 120 15.67 9.94 17.15
C LYS A 120 16.51 9.46 15.97
N SER A 121 17.28 10.37 15.39
CA SER A 121 18.34 10.01 14.47
C SER A 121 19.39 9.20 15.28
N ILE A 122 19.71 8.02 14.77
CA ILE A 122 20.72 7.14 15.35
C ILE A 122 21.94 7.21 14.45
N ASP A 123 23.04 7.75 14.95
CA ASP A 123 24.31 7.81 14.25
C ASP A 123 25.08 6.50 14.37
N LYS A 124 26.03 6.29 13.46
CA LYS A 124 26.78 5.04 13.30
C LYS A 124 27.53 4.58 14.58
N ASP A 125 27.91 5.52 15.44
CA ASP A 125 28.68 5.26 16.67
C ASP A 125 27.85 5.48 17.94
N THR A 126 26.53 5.55 17.83
CA THR A 126 25.64 5.74 18.97
C THR A 126 25.71 4.51 19.90
N LYS A 127 26.10 4.72 21.14
CA LYS A 127 26.08 3.70 22.17
C LYS A 127 24.67 3.59 22.74
N LEU A 128 24.09 2.38 22.67
CA LEU A 128 22.78 2.07 23.22
C LEU A 128 22.92 1.27 24.50
N SER A 129 22.09 1.56 25.51
CA SER A 129 21.98 0.75 26.72
C SER A 129 20.80 -0.20 26.61
N LEU A 130 21.01 -1.48 26.86
CA LEU A 130 19.93 -2.45 26.96
C LEU A 130 19.06 -2.10 28.17
N LYS A 131 17.76 -1.93 27.95
CA LYS A 131 16.76 -1.70 29.01
C LYS A 131 16.09 -2.99 29.42
N GLU A 132 15.66 -3.77 28.45
CA GLU A 132 14.90 -4.99 28.65
C GLU A 132 15.17 -5.95 27.50
N PHE A 133 15.13 -7.23 27.78
CA PHE A 133 15.21 -8.31 26.80
C PHE A 133 14.03 -9.22 27.00
N ASP A 134 13.14 -9.25 26.03
CA ASP A 134 11.98 -10.14 26.00
C ASP A 134 12.14 -11.16 24.88
N GLY A 135 11.90 -12.43 25.19
CA GLY A 135 12.00 -13.53 24.25
C GLY A 135 10.62 -14.11 23.97
N GLU A 136 10.13 -13.95 22.74
CA GLU A 136 8.85 -14.52 22.33
C GLU A 136 9.06 -15.67 21.34
N GLN A 137 8.41 -16.79 21.61
CA GLN A 137 8.47 -17.96 20.75
C GLN A 137 7.33 -17.92 19.74
N HIS A 138 7.68 -17.91 18.46
CA HIS A 138 6.73 -17.98 17.36
C HIS A 138 6.85 -19.31 16.62
N PHE A 139 5.72 -19.89 16.22
CA PHE A 139 5.67 -21.10 15.42
C PHE A 139 5.17 -20.75 14.01
N THR A 140 5.86 -21.30 13.00
CA THR A 140 5.38 -21.23 11.63
C THR A 140 4.15 -22.15 11.49
N GLN A 141 3.13 -21.64 10.80
CA GLN A 141 1.97 -22.48 10.45
C GLN A 141 2.22 -23.23 9.14
N PRO A 142 1.71 -24.47 9.00
CA PRO A 142 1.76 -25.17 7.73
C PRO A 142 0.97 -24.38 6.67
N PRO A 143 1.33 -24.54 5.37
CA PRO A 143 0.55 -23.96 4.28
C PRO A 143 -0.89 -24.45 4.34
N ALA A 144 -1.84 -23.58 3.97
CA ALA A 144 -3.24 -23.95 3.87
C ALA A 144 -3.43 -25.12 2.88
N HIS A 145 -4.43 -25.96 3.16
CA HIS A 145 -4.79 -27.03 2.22
C HIS A 145 -5.28 -26.42 0.91
N TYR A 146 -4.97 -27.11 -0.20
CA TYR A 146 -5.53 -26.77 -1.49
C TYR A 146 -7.06 -26.98 -1.45
N THR A 147 -7.79 -25.98 -1.92
CA THR A 147 -9.25 -26.05 -2.13
C THR A 147 -9.58 -26.23 -3.59
#